data_d1f226794f5faff3c116ef0e1128cedd
#
_entry.id   d1f226794f5faff3c116ef0e1128cedd
#
_cell.length_a   1.000
_cell.length_b   1.000
_cell.length_c   1.000
_cell.angle_alpha   90.00
_cell.angle_beta   90.00
_cell.angle_gamma   90.00
#
_symmetry.space_group_name_H-M   'P 1'
#
loop_
_entity.id
_entity.type
_entity.pdbx_description
1 polymer ?
#
loop_
_entity_poly.entity_id
_entity_poly.type
_entity_poly.pdbx_seq_one_letter_code
_entity_poly.pdbx_strand_id
1 'polypeptide(L)'
;MFSNTFILSFSFFLILSFSSLIIATFNNLTLPHQHPFPESIVQQVNRRINESISRRQIFDTTVINYQCLTGNPIDDCWRCDPNWVNNRQQLADCAIGFGHGAVGGKGGRYYLVSDPSDFDTVNPTPGTLRHAVIQEEPLWITFAGDMIIRLKHELMINNYKTIDGRGVNVHVTGGGCITLQYVTNVIIHNIHIYNCVPSGNSNIRQSTTQVGWRGMSDGDGISIYSSRNIWIDHCALSHCTDGLIDAIMGSTAITISNSYFTHHDKVMLLGHDDRYVPDVGMQVTIAFNHFGEGLVQRMPRCRRGYIHVVNNDFTEWQMYAIGGSANPTINSQGNRFTAPTDPNAKEVTKRVDVDERDWTEWNWRTEGDEMVNGAYFVPSGDGISNQYALASSMEPKSAFLIDQLTMNAGVISVPRDTTVAMSFGGRTRTTITANQSSSVRPSRSNDGDGGFLEKVFGSVASAGSSTSSPSSSTTNILFSLLILYIITNNVGLLTLPLSLILQ
;
A
#
# COMPACT_ATOMS: atom_id res chain seq x y z
N MET A 1 4.44 -67.60 -7.42
CA MET A 1 3.41 -66.59 -7.17
C MET A 1 3.70 -65.72 -5.93
N PHE A 2 4.97 -65.69 -5.44
CA PHE A 2 5.39 -64.94 -4.24
C PHE A 2 6.32 -63.76 -4.50
N SER A 3 6.65 -63.48 -5.77
CA SER A 3 7.68 -62.46 -6.12
C SER A 3 7.09 -61.04 -6.30
N ASN A 4 5.83 -60.89 -6.75
CA ASN A 4 5.28 -59.58 -7.12
C ASN A 4 4.75 -58.76 -5.91
N THR A 5 4.32 -59.39 -4.84
CA THR A 5 3.85 -58.73 -3.63
C THR A 5 4.99 -58.10 -2.82
N PHE A 6 6.18 -58.70 -2.87
CA PHE A 6 7.34 -58.18 -2.15
C PHE A 6 7.93 -56.94 -2.83
N ILE A 7 7.89 -56.90 -4.16
CA ILE A 7 8.38 -55.74 -4.95
C ILE A 7 7.43 -54.56 -4.80
N LEU A 8 6.12 -54.78 -4.78
CA LEU A 8 5.12 -53.72 -4.58
C LEU A 8 5.20 -53.10 -3.16
N SER A 9 5.42 -53.95 -2.13
CA SER A 9 5.56 -53.47 -0.76
C SER A 9 6.85 -52.68 -0.55
N PHE A 10 7.95 -53.10 -1.18
CA PHE A 10 9.22 -52.38 -1.09
C PHE A 10 9.19 -51.05 -1.85
N SER A 11 8.54 -50.99 -3.01
CA SER A 11 8.32 -49.74 -3.75
C SER A 11 7.43 -48.75 -3.00
N PHE A 12 6.39 -49.23 -2.29
CA PHE A 12 5.53 -48.39 -1.49
C PHE A 12 6.26 -47.79 -0.25
N PHE A 13 7.12 -48.59 0.40
CA PHE A 13 7.97 -48.09 1.49
C PHE A 13 9.04 -47.11 1.00
N LEU A 14 9.59 -47.30 -0.18
CA LEU A 14 10.55 -46.34 -0.76
C LEU A 14 9.89 -45.01 -1.11
N ILE A 15 8.69 -45.05 -1.66
CA ILE A 15 7.92 -43.80 -1.97
C ILE A 15 7.53 -43.06 -0.70
N LEU A 16 7.17 -43.77 0.37
CA LEU A 16 6.83 -43.12 1.66
C LEU A 16 8.07 -42.54 2.35
N SER A 17 9.23 -43.16 2.23
CA SER A 17 10.48 -42.62 2.80
C SER A 17 11.01 -41.43 2.00
N PHE A 18 10.84 -41.40 0.68
CA PHE A 18 11.17 -40.22 -0.14
C PHE A 18 10.21 -39.06 0.07
N SER A 19 8.91 -39.33 0.27
CA SER A 19 7.96 -38.25 0.58
C SER A 19 8.23 -37.60 1.96
N SER A 20 8.65 -38.37 2.95
CA SER A 20 9.07 -37.84 4.25
C SER A 20 10.37 -37.01 4.15
N LEU A 21 11.30 -37.40 3.29
CA LEU A 21 12.54 -36.65 3.06
C LEU A 21 12.29 -35.34 2.29
N ILE A 22 11.35 -35.35 1.33
CA ILE A 22 10.95 -34.14 0.59
C ILE A 22 10.23 -33.15 1.51
N ILE A 23 9.35 -33.62 2.41
CA ILE A 23 8.67 -32.75 3.37
C ILE A 23 9.66 -32.13 4.36
N ALA A 24 10.68 -32.89 4.80
CA ALA A 24 11.72 -32.37 5.69
C ALA A 24 12.64 -31.34 5.01
N THR A 25 12.88 -31.45 3.71
CA THR A 25 13.70 -30.46 2.98
C THR A 25 12.94 -29.19 2.63
N PHE A 26 11.61 -29.23 2.50
CA PHE A 26 10.80 -28.04 2.28
C PHE A 26 10.62 -27.17 3.53
N ASN A 27 10.75 -27.74 4.74
CA ASN A 27 10.66 -26.98 5.99
C ASN A 27 11.86 -26.06 6.26
N ASN A 28 12.93 -26.12 5.48
CA ASN A 28 14.13 -25.29 5.60
C ASN A 28 14.37 -24.34 4.42
N LEU A 29 13.42 -24.20 3.50
CA LEU A 29 13.46 -23.16 2.47
C LEU A 29 13.06 -21.82 3.10
N THR A 30 14.00 -21.18 3.77
CA THR A 30 13.88 -19.76 4.12
C THR A 30 13.87 -18.97 2.81
N LEU A 31 12.78 -18.22 2.57
CA LEU A 31 12.74 -17.27 1.47
C LEU A 31 13.94 -16.32 1.59
N PRO A 32 14.55 -15.87 0.49
CA PRO A 32 15.82 -15.12 0.49
C PRO A 32 15.84 -13.83 1.31
N HIS A 33 14.74 -13.40 1.88
CA HIS A 33 14.58 -12.15 2.63
C HIS A 33 14.00 -12.35 4.04
N GLN A 34 13.87 -13.60 4.50
CA GLN A 34 13.40 -13.88 5.84
C GLN A 34 14.58 -14.04 6.82
N HIS A 35 14.37 -13.56 8.05
CA HIS A 35 15.28 -13.85 9.15
C HIS A 35 15.50 -15.38 9.24
N PRO A 36 16.73 -15.89 9.49
CA PRO A 36 17.01 -17.32 9.56
C PRO A 36 16.16 -18.07 10.59
N PHE A 37 15.58 -17.35 11.56
CA PHE A 37 14.65 -17.88 12.58
C PHE A 37 13.40 -17.00 12.67
N PRO A 38 12.54 -16.91 11.65
CA PRO A 38 11.38 -16.00 11.62
C PRO A 38 10.40 -16.31 12.76
N GLU A 39 10.19 -17.58 13.11
CA GLU A 39 9.29 -18.00 14.18
C GLU A 39 9.73 -17.53 15.57
N SER A 40 11.03 -17.52 15.84
CA SER A 40 11.56 -17.01 17.14
C SER A 40 11.33 -15.52 17.29
N ILE A 41 11.43 -14.75 16.20
CA ILE A 41 11.12 -13.31 16.19
C ILE A 41 9.62 -13.10 16.37
N VAL A 42 8.78 -13.85 15.66
CA VAL A 42 7.31 -13.79 15.82
C VAL A 42 6.91 -14.08 17.26
N GLN A 43 7.47 -15.13 17.87
CA GLN A 43 7.20 -15.47 19.28
C GLN A 43 7.66 -14.38 20.25
N GLN A 44 8.83 -13.79 20.01
CA GLN A 44 9.34 -12.70 20.84
C GLN A 44 8.48 -11.44 20.70
N VAL A 45 8.06 -11.09 19.50
CA VAL A 45 7.18 -9.95 19.22
C VAL A 45 5.80 -10.19 19.84
N ASN A 46 5.20 -11.38 19.65
CA ASN A 46 3.90 -11.72 20.23
C ASN A 46 3.93 -11.70 21.77
N ARG A 47 5.00 -12.18 22.39
CA ARG A 47 5.17 -12.08 23.85
C ARG A 47 5.16 -10.63 24.31
N ARG A 48 5.90 -9.74 23.63
CA ARG A 48 5.95 -8.30 23.97
C ARG A 48 4.63 -7.60 23.72
N ILE A 49 3.88 -8.02 22.68
CA ILE A 49 2.51 -7.53 22.41
C ILE A 49 1.59 -7.93 23.56
N ASN A 50 1.59 -9.20 23.96
CA ASN A 50 0.76 -9.68 25.06
C ASN A 50 1.07 -9.00 26.40
N GLU A 51 2.35 -8.74 26.68
CA GLU A 51 2.79 -7.94 27.83
C GLU A 51 2.29 -6.48 27.75
N SER A 52 2.24 -5.92 26.55
CA SER A 52 1.71 -4.57 26.30
C SER A 52 0.19 -4.51 26.47
N ILE A 53 -0.53 -5.51 25.94
CA ILE A 53 -2.00 -5.64 26.10
C ILE A 53 -2.35 -5.81 27.59
N SER A 54 -1.63 -6.66 28.30
CA SER A 54 -1.86 -6.87 29.74
C SER A 54 -1.63 -5.60 30.56
N ARG A 55 -0.62 -4.80 30.20
CA ARG A 55 -0.40 -3.48 30.80
C ARG A 55 -1.54 -2.50 30.50
N ARG A 56 -2.12 -2.54 29.28
CA ARG A 56 -3.29 -1.72 28.91
C ARG A 56 -4.50 -2.02 29.79
N GLN A 57 -4.81 -3.28 30.04
CA GLN A 57 -5.96 -3.67 30.88
C GLN A 57 -5.86 -3.12 32.32
N ILE A 58 -4.65 -2.81 32.77
CA ILE A 58 -4.40 -2.19 34.08
C ILE A 58 -4.59 -0.66 34.03
N PHE A 59 -4.38 -0.03 32.86
CA PHE A 59 -4.53 1.43 32.68
C PHE A 59 -5.94 1.88 32.24
N ASP A 60 -6.84 0.96 31.94
CA ASP A 60 -8.21 1.26 31.44
C ASP A 60 -9.16 1.82 32.52
N THR A 61 -8.62 2.19 33.68
CA THR A 61 -9.33 2.93 34.75
C THR A 61 -9.01 4.42 34.78
N THR A 62 -8.20 4.93 33.83
CA THR A 62 -7.91 6.36 33.74
C THR A 62 -8.98 7.08 32.91
N VAL A 63 -9.54 8.11 33.49
CA VAL A 63 -10.55 9.02 32.95
C VAL A 63 -10.26 9.33 31.47
N ILE A 64 -11.09 8.82 30.55
CA ILE A 64 -11.06 9.17 29.13
C ILE A 64 -11.38 10.66 29.04
N ASN A 65 -10.42 11.43 28.57
CA ASN A 65 -10.64 12.84 28.31
C ASN A 65 -11.46 12.99 27.02
N TYR A 66 -12.78 13.03 27.12
CA TYR A 66 -13.71 13.14 25.99
C TYR A 66 -13.46 14.34 25.07
N GLN A 67 -12.66 15.33 25.50
CA GLN A 67 -12.37 16.54 24.70
C GLN A 67 -11.40 16.29 23.55
N CYS A 68 -10.68 15.17 23.52
CA CYS A 68 -9.73 14.86 22.45
C CYS A 68 -10.33 13.98 21.34
N LEU A 69 -11.55 13.44 21.53
CA LEU A 69 -12.15 12.50 20.60
C LEU A 69 -12.55 13.18 19.30
N THR A 70 -12.02 12.69 18.19
CA THR A 70 -12.35 13.13 16.82
C THR A 70 -13.51 12.32 16.21
N GLY A 71 -13.82 11.16 16.80
CA GLY A 71 -14.74 10.17 16.25
C GLY A 71 -14.07 9.20 15.27
N ASN A 72 -12.84 9.48 14.84
CA ASN A 72 -12.02 8.56 14.09
C ASN A 72 -11.32 7.59 15.05
N PRO A 73 -11.58 6.26 14.99
CA PRO A 73 -11.12 5.33 16.00
C PRO A 73 -9.59 5.19 16.05
N ILE A 74 -8.90 5.41 14.94
CA ILE A 74 -7.43 5.39 14.88
C ILE A 74 -6.86 6.61 15.59
N ASP A 75 -7.33 7.80 15.25
CA ASP A 75 -6.91 9.05 15.85
C ASP A 75 -7.21 9.07 17.36
N ASP A 76 -8.42 8.69 17.73
CA ASP A 76 -8.86 8.66 19.11
C ASP A 76 -8.00 7.68 19.97
N CYS A 77 -7.46 6.62 19.35
CA CYS A 77 -6.65 5.62 20.02
C CYS A 77 -5.27 6.15 20.44
N TRP A 78 -4.55 6.86 19.56
CA TRP A 78 -3.17 7.28 19.88
C TRP A 78 -3.03 8.78 20.21
N ARG A 79 -3.85 9.64 19.60
CA ARG A 79 -3.73 11.11 19.78
C ARG A 79 -4.28 11.60 21.12
N CYS A 80 -5.16 10.83 21.73
CA CYS A 80 -5.70 11.15 23.05
C CYS A 80 -4.70 10.90 24.20
N ASP A 81 -3.58 10.25 23.93
CA ASP A 81 -2.47 10.17 24.88
C ASP A 81 -1.64 11.47 24.83
N PRO A 82 -1.69 12.36 25.83
CA PRO A 82 -0.88 13.58 25.84
C PRO A 82 0.63 13.28 25.87
N ASN A 83 1.01 12.05 26.21
CA ASN A 83 2.40 11.59 26.26
C ASN A 83 2.78 10.69 25.06
N TRP A 84 2.02 10.75 23.97
CA TRP A 84 2.23 9.90 22.81
C TRP A 84 3.68 9.93 22.26
N VAL A 85 4.37 11.06 22.41
CA VAL A 85 5.79 11.21 21.98
C VAL A 85 6.70 10.21 22.67
N ASN A 86 6.46 9.90 23.95
CA ASN A 86 7.19 8.91 24.72
C ASN A 86 6.61 7.49 24.54
N ASN A 87 5.34 7.41 24.12
CA ASN A 87 4.59 6.17 23.94
C ASN A 87 4.39 5.81 22.44
N ARG A 88 5.30 6.23 21.55
CA ARG A 88 5.14 6.11 20.10
C ARG A 88 4.72 4.72 19.62
N GLN A 89 5.24 3.66 20.25
CA GLN A 89 4.96 2.28 19.83
C GLN A 89 3.52 1.82 20.15
N GLN A 90 2.76 2.56 20.94
CA GLN A 90 1.33 2.31 21.15
C GLN A 90 0.51 2.52 19.86
N LEU A 91 1.02 3.29 18.90
CA LEU A 91 0.38 3.41 17.58
C LEU A 91 0.03 2.05 16.99
N ALA A 92 0.92 1.06 17.08
CA ALA A 92 0.66 -0.26 16.52
C ALA A 92 -0.59 -0.97 17.09
N ASP A 93 -1.08 -0.55 18.27
CA ASP A 93 -2.30 -1.08 18.87
C ASP A 93 -3.57 -0.42 18.33
N CYS A 94 -3.41 0.62 17.54
CA CYS A 94 -4.50 1.38 16.95
C CYS A 94 -4.83 0.93 15.52
N ALA A 95 -4.11 -0.07 14.99
CA ALA A 95 -4.39 -0.66 13.68
C ALA A 95 -5.76 -1.34 13.68
N ILE A 96 -6.55 -1.07 12.66
CA ILE A 96 -7.90 -1.62 12.46
C ILE A 96 -8.04 -2.24 11.07
N GLY A 97 -9.22 -2.77 10.78
CA GLY A 97 -9.47 -3.36 9.48
C GLY A 97 -8.71 -4.68 9.26
N PHE A 98 -8.54 -5.09 8.03
CA PHE A 98 -7.83 -6.33 7.71
C PHE A 98 -6.35 -6.28 8.09
N GLY A 99 -5.74 -5.09 8.09
CA GLY A 99 -4.37 -4.88 8.53
C GLY A 99 -4.18 -4.75 10.05
N HIS A 100 -5.21 -5.00 10.87
CA HIS A 100 -5.15 -4.86 12.33
C HIS A 100 -4.01 -5.68 12.99
N GLY A 101 -3.55 -6.75 12.32
CA GLY A 101 -2.41 -7.55 12.77
C GLY A 101 -1.03 -6.92 12.46
N ALA A 102 -0.96 -5.75 11.85
CA ALA A 102 0.29 -5.07 11.55
C ALA A 102 0.90 -4.49 12.83
N VAL A 103 1.91 -5.13 13.37
CA VAL A 103 2.60 -4.71 14.60
C VAL A 103 3.82 -3.83 14.34
N GLY A 104 4.25 -3.74 13.08
CA GLY A 104 5.43 -2.95 12.71
C GLY A 104 6.67 -3.33 13.53
N GLY A 105 7.42 -2.33 13.92
CA GLY A 105 8.60 -2.46 14.79
C GLY A 105 8.28 -2.44 16.28
N LYS A 106 7.04 -2.69 16.71
CA LYS A 106 6.64 -2.67 18.12
C LYS A 106 7.46 -3.66 18.93
N GLY A 107 7.93 -3.22 20.10
CA GLY A 107 8.81 -3.98 20.97
C GLY A 107 10.27 -4.00 20.50
N GLY A 108 10.58 -3.49 19.31
CA GLY A 108 11.94 -3.25 18.83
C GLY A 108 12.55 -1.97 19.41
N ARG A 109 13.84 -1.76 19.11
CA ARG A 109 14.53 -0.53 19.47
C ARG A 109 14.12 0.63 18.58
N TYR A 110 14.30 1.85 19.05
CA TYR A 110 14.17 3.04 18.22
C TYR A 110 15.40 3.18 17.34
N TYR A 111 15.17 3.56 16.08
CA TYR A 111 16.21 3.96 15.14
C TYR A 111 15.95 5.40 14.70
N LEU A 112 16.92 6.29 14.93
CA LEU A 112 16.80 7.68 14.54
C LEU A 112 17.47 7.90 13.17
N VAL A 113 16.68 8.25 12.17
CA VAL A 113 17.17 8.72 10.87
C VAL A 113 17.63 10.17 11.05
N SER A 114 18.92 10.41 10.85
CA SER A 114 19.55 11.72 11.00
C SER A 114 20.18 12.24 9.70
N ASP A 115 20.30 11.37 8.68
CA ASP A 115 20.87 11.68 7.38
C ASP A 115 19.82 11.41 6.29
N PRO A 116 19.37 12.43 5.54
CA PRO A 116 18.41 12.28 4.46
C PRO A 116 18.99 11.70 3.16
N SER A 117 20.29 11.42 3.11
CA SER A 117 20.97 10.94 1.90
C SER A 117 20.64 9.50 1.55
N ASP A 118 20.75 9.15 0.25
CA ASP A 118 20.62 7.81 -0.30
C ASP A 118 21.66 7.56 -1.42
N PHE A 119 22.93 7.93 -1.18
CA PHE A 119 23.96 7.90 -2.21
C PHE A 119 24.42 6.49 -2.60
N ASP A 120 24.53 5.57 -1.63
CA ASP A 120 24.96 4.19 -1.87
C ASP A 120 23.86 3.21 -1.51
N THR A 121 23.27 2.60 -2.54
CA THR A 121 22.19 1.61 -2.39
C THR A 121 22.69 0.21 -2.06
N VAL A 122 23.99 -0.03 -2.17
CA VAL A 122 24.66 -1.29 -1.85
C VAL A 122 25.25 -1.29 -0.43
N ASN A 123 25.85 -0.15 -0.03
CA ASN A 123 26.43 0.03 1.31
C ASN A 123 25.84 1.28 1.96
N PRO A 124 24.56 1.20 2.39
CA PRO A 124 23.88 2.38 2.96
C PRO A 124 24.55 2.81 4.27
N THR A 125 24.74 4.12 4.39
CA THR A 125 25.37 4.73 5.56
C THR A 125 24.48 4.61 6.80
N PRO A 126 25.00 4.22 7.97
CA PRO A 126 24.28 4.31 9.23
C PRO A 126 23.73 5.73 9.47
N GLY A 127 22.47 5.81 9.93
CA GLY A 127 21.75 7.07 10.10
C GLY A 127 20.81 7.40 8.93
N THR A 128 20.92 6.73 7.78
CA THR A 128 20.00 6.88 6.65
C THR A 128 18.75 6.00 6.80
N LEU A 129 17.68 6.35 6.09
CA LEU A 129 16.45 5.54 6.06
C LEU A 129 16.72 4.14 5.45
N ARG A 130 17.48 4.08 4.35
CA ARG A 130 17.85 2.80 3.71
C ARG A 130 18.59 1.87 4.68
N HIS A 131 19.52 2.39 5.46
CA HIS A 131 20.23 1.59 6.46
C HIS A 131 19.27 1.08 7.56
N ALA A 132 18.28 1.87 7.95
CA ALA A 132 17.30 1.46 8.96
C ALA A 132 16.41 0.32 8.48
N VAL A 133 15.84 0.43 7.28
CA VAL A 133 14.80 -0.49 6.81
C VAL A 133 15.31 -1.88 6.41
N ILE A 134 16.60 -2.03 6.14
CA ILE A 134 17.23 -3.31 5.78
C ILE A 134 17.66 -4.15 7.00
N GLN A 135 17.60 -3.59 8.23
CA GLN A 135 17.98 -4.34 9.43
C GLN A 135 17.03 -5.54 9.63
N GLU A 136 17.54 -6.61 10.21
CA GLU A 136 16.75 -7.84 10.42
C GLU A 136 15.86 -7.75 11.65
N GLU A 137 16.32 -7.08 12.72
CA GLU A 137 15.57 -6.90 13.94
C GLU A 137 14.36 -5.96 13.79
N PRO A 138 13.31 -6.10 14.60
CA PRO A 138 12.21 -5.14 14.69
C PRO A 138 12.72 -3.74 15.06
N LEU A 139 12.34 -2.73 14.25
CA LEU A 139 12.73 -1.33 14.46
C LEU A 139 11.55 -0.38 14.41
N TRP A 140 11.54 0.55 15.34
CA TRP A 140 10.71 1.75 15.31
C TRP A 140 11.52 2.93 14.80
N ILE A 141 11.33 3.28 13.51
CA ILE A 141 12.15 4.26 12.80
C ILE A 141 11.52 5.64 12.95
N THR A 142 12.27 6.57 13.52
CA THR A 142 11.90 7.97 13.70
C THR A 142 12.91 8.89 13.02
N PHE A 143 12.62 10.18 12.94
CA PHE A 143 13.42 11.14 12.22
C PHE A 143 13.90 12.27 13.13
N ALA A 144 15.16 12.74 12.94
CA ALA A 144 15.75 13.76 13.76
C ALA A 144 15.16 15.17 13.54
N GLY A 145 14.58 15.41 12.37
CA GLY A 145 13.97 16.68 11.97
C GLY A 145 13.25 16.56 10.64
N ASP A 146 12.76 17.67 10.15
CA ASP A 146 12.19 17.76 8.81
C ASP A 146 13.24 17.39 7.78
N MET A 147 12.88 16.55 6.81
CA MET A 147 13.83 16.13 5.79
C MET A 147 13.16 15.67 4.50
N ILE A 148 13.88 15.84 3.40
CA ILE A 148 13.51 15.32 2.08
C ILE A 148 14.50 14.21 1.74
N ILE A 149 14.04 12.98 1.73
CA ILE A 149 14.80 11.79 1.38
C ILE A 149 14.58 11.51 -0.10
N ARG A 150 15.58 11.85 -0.91
CA ARG A 150 15.55 11.59 -2.34
C ARG A 150 16.19 10.24 -2.63
N LEU A 151 15.37 9.22 -2.82
CA LEU A 151 15.83 7.87 -3.10
C LEU A 151 16.51 7.79 -4.47
N LYS A 152 17.60 7.04 -4.52
CA LYS A 152 18.31 6.74 -5.76
C LYS A 152 17.68 5.58 -6.51
N HIS A 153 17.26 4.55 -5.78
CA HIS A 153 16.57 3.35 -6.26
C HIS A 153 15.52 2.90 -5.24
N GLU A 154 14.68 1.91 -5.59
CA GLU A 154 13.70 1.30 -4.70
C GLU A 154 14.22 1.11 -3.27
N LEU A 155 13.41 1.50 -2.31
CA LEU A 155 13.69 1.29 -0.89
C LEU A 155 13.07 -0.03 -0.44
N MET A 156 13.87 -1.08 -0.38
CA MET A 156 13.45 -2.41 0.07
C MET A 156 13.31 -2.40 1.59
N ILE A 157 12.09 -2.58 2.09
CA ILE A 157 11.82 -2.61 3.53
C ILE A 157 11.74 -4.06 3.99
N ASN A 158 12.40 -4.39 5.09
CA ASN A 158 12.38 -5.71 5.70
C ASN A 158 11.21 -5.85 6.71
N ASN A 159 10.99 -7.06 7.24
CA ASN A 159 9.93 -7.36 8.21
C ASN A 159 10.03 -6.52 9.48
N TYR A 160 8.89 -6.34 10.16
CA TYR A 160 8.80 -5.71 11.49
C TYR A 160 9.42 -4.32 11.55
N LYS A 161 8.98 -3.45 10.66
CA LYS A 161 9.40 -2.05 10.59
C LYS A 161 8.21 -1.11 10.78
N THR A 162 8.40 -0.10 11.59
CA THR A 162 7.52 1.08 11.60
C THR A 162 8.32 2.29 11.14
N ILE A 163 7.87 2.94 10.07
CA ILE A 163 8.32 4.27 9.68
C ILE A 163 7.35 5.26 10.30
N ASP A 164 7.81 6.03 11.27
CA ASP A 164 7.00 6.95 12.07
C ASP A 164 7.47 8.40 11.87
N GLY A 165 6.80 9.13 10.98
CA GLY A 165 7.08 10.54 10.68
C GLY A 165 6.43 11.54 11.63
N ARG A 166 5.73 11.11 12.71
CA ARG A 166 5.04 12.02 13.63
C ARG A 166 5.98 13.01 14.30
N GLY A 167 5.55 14.27 14.32
CA GLY A 167 6.25 15.39 14.96
C GLY A 167 7.31 16.04 14.07
N VAL A 168 7.47 15.61 12.83
CA VAL A 168 8.37 16.18 11.83
C VAL A 168 7.76 16.05 10.44
N ASN A 169 8.26 16.83 9.49
CA ASN A 169 7.81 16.81 8.10
C ASN A 169 8.80 15.99 7.25
N VAL A 170 8.42 14.75 6.94
CA VAL A 170 9.26 13.80 6.21
C VAL A 170 8.72 13.58 4.80
N HIS A 171 9.58 13.76 3.82
CA HIS A 171 9.28 13.57 2.41
C HIS A 171 10.15 12.46 1.83
N VAL A 172 9.53 11.51 1.13
CA VAL A 172 10.18 10.46 0.35
C VAL A 172 9.85 10.69 -1.12
N THR A 173 10.87 10.76 -1.97
CA THR A 173 10.73 11.08 -3.40
C THR A 173 11.86 10.45 -4.21
N GLY A 174 11.77 10.44 -5.53
CA GLY A 174 12.85 10.03 -6.43
C GLY A 174 12.72 8.61 -6.96
N GLY A 175 13.81 7.86 -7.00
CA GLY A 175 13.86 6.58 -7.71
C GLY A 175 13.11 5.46 -7.01
N GLY A 176 12.03 4.95 -7.63
CA GLY A 176 11.34 3.70 -7.27
C GLY A 176 10.65 3.65 -5.93
N CYS A 177 10.67 4.71 -5.15
CA CYS A 177 10.09 4.86 -3.80
C CYS A 177 10.09 3.58 -2.93
N ILE A 178 8.98 3.19 -2.31
CA ILE A 178 8.94 2.16 -1.26
C ILE A 178 8.49 0.81 -1.83
N THR A 179 9.24 -0.26 -1.54
CA THR A 179 8.89 -1.62 -1.94
C THR A 179 8.85 -2.57 -0.74
N LEU A 180 7.68 -3.18 -0.53
CA LEU A 180 7.41 -4.23 0.45
C LEU A 180 7.28 -5.55 -0.30
N GLN A 181 8.35 -6.36 -0.32
CA GLN A 181 8.38 -7.61 -1.08
C GLN A 181 8.64 -8.80 -0.17
N TYR A 182 7.70 -9.75 -0.12
CA TYR A 182 7.74 -10.94 0.72
C TYR A 182 7.95 -10.64 2.21
N VAL A 183 7.34 -9.57 2.68
CA VAL A 183 7.49 -9.09 4.06
C VAL A 183 6.17 -9.10 4.83
N THR A 184 6.29 -9.01 6.14
CA THR A 184 5.14 -8.94 7.05
C THR A 184 5.38 -7.94 8.17
N ASN A 185 4.28 -7.42 8.71
CA ASN A 185 4.31 -6.52 9.86
C ASN A 185 5.08 -5.23 9.59
N VAL A 186 4.57 -4.45 8.64
CA VAL A 186 5.11 -3.12 8.33
C VAL A 186 4.04 -2.06 8.55
N ILE A 187 4.42 -0.98 9.23
CA ILE A 187 3.61 0.22 9.42
C ILE A 187 4.35 1.39 8.77
N ILE A 188 3.65 2.13 7.91
CA ILE A 188 4.12 3.39 7.32
C ILE A 188 3.15 4.48 7.76
N HIS A 189 3.64 5.43 8.54
CA HIS A 189 2.79 6.41 9.18
C HIS A 189 3.37 7.82 9.11
N ASN A 190 2.54 8.76 8.67
CA ASN A 190 2.77 10.20 8.73
C ASN A 190 3.98 10.68 7.88
N ILE A 191 4.04 10.27 6.61
CA ILE A 191 5.05 10.72 5.65
C ILE A 191 4.44 11.15 4.31
N HIS A 192 5.11 12.07 3.62
CA HIS A 192 4.80 12.44 2.24
C HIS A 192 5.56 11.53 1.27
N ILE A 193 4.88 11.05 0.21
CA ILE A 193 5.46 10.23 -0.85
C ILE A 193 5.01 10.80 -2.19
N TYR A 194 5.95 11.27 -3.01
CA TYR A 194 5.60 11.89 -4.27
C TYR A 194 6.76 11.92 -5.26
N ASN A 195 6.45 12.16 -6.54
CA ASN A 195 7.42 12.21 -7.63
C ASN A 195 8.31 10.95 -7.68
N CYS A 196 7.71 9.80 -7.43
CA CYS A 196 8.37 8.52 -7.59
C CYS A 196 8.53 8.22 -9.08
N VAL A 197 9.74 7.83 -9.49
CA VAL A 197 10.08 7.58 -10.88
C VAL A 197 10.69 6.18 -11.05
N PRO A 198 10.54 5.54 -12.21
CA PRO A 198 11.17 4.26 -12.49
C PRO A 198 12.67 4.32 -12.20
N SER A 199 13.15 3.28 -11.53
CA SER A 199 14.58 3.14 -11.23
C SER A 199 14.95 1.66 -11.18
N GLY A 200 16.20 1.32 -11.45
CA GLY A 200 16.63 -0.06 -11.44
C GLY A 200 17.81 -0.35 -12.34
N ASN A 201 17.85 -1.61 -12.84
CA ASN A 201 19.00 -2.20 -13.48
C ASN A 201 20.26 -1.99 -12.62
N SER A 202 20.13 -2.21 -11.33
CA SER A 202 21.15 -1.92 -10.33
C SER A 202 21.13 -2.96 -9.20
N ASN A 203 22.27 -3.13 -8.55
CA ASN A 203 22.34 -3.86 -7.29
C ASN A 203 21.81 -2.98 -6.14
N ILE A 204 20.93 -3.57 -5.34
CA ILE A 204 20.32 -2.91 -4.19
C ILE A 204 20.45 -3.81 -2.98
N ARG A 205 20.82 -3.26 -1.83
CA ARG A 205 20.84 -3.99 -0.57
C ARG A 205 19.41 -4.21 -0.06
N GLN A 206 19.10 -5.45 0.20
CA GLN A 206 17.77 -5.91 0.63
C GLN A 206 17.74 -6.32 2.11
N SER A 207 18.90 -6.74 2.64
CA SER A 207 19.09 -7.03 4.06
C SER A 207 20.54 -6.73 4.47
N THR A 208 20.88 -6.93 5.73
CA THR A 208 22.25 -6.75 6.23
C THR A 208 23.26 -7.66 5.53
N THR A 209 22.81 -8.81 5.03
CA THR A 209 23.65 -9.84 4.40
C THR A 209 23.44 -10.00 2.91
N GLN A 210 22.37 -9.42 2.33
CA GLN A 210 22.01 -9.67 0.94
C GLN A 210 21.97 -8.40 0.10
N VAL A 211 22.64 -8.46 -1.04
CA VAL A 211 22.56 -7.51 -2.15
C VAL A 211 22.04 -8.26 -3.36
N GLY A 212 21.01 -7.75 -4.01
CA GLY A 212 20.41 -8.37 -5.19
C GLY A 212 20.31 -7.41 -6.36
N TRP A 213 20.36 -7.95 -7.56
CA TRP A 213 20.05 -7.23 -8.78
C TRP A 213 18.54 -6.95 -8.85
N ARG A 214 18.18 -5.69 -9.09
CA ARG A 214 16.80 -5.26 -9.31
C ARG A 214 16.65 -4.73 -10.73
N GLY A 215 15.63 -5.23 -11.43
CA GLY A 215 15.20 -4.68 -12.70
C GLY A 215 14.61 -3.28 -12.56
N MET A 216 14.09 -2.74 -13.64
CA MET A 216 13.41 -1.45 -13.63
C MET A 216 12.09 -1.55 -12.85
N SER A 217 11.88 -0.67 -11.87
CA SER A 217 10.61 -0.50 -11.17
C SER A 217 9.65 0.34 -11.98
N ASP A 218 8.36 0.25 -11.70
CA ASP A 218 7.31 0.98 -12.42
C ASP A 218 7.23 2.46 -12.00
N GLY A 219 7.76 2.78 -10.82
CA GLY A 219 7.73 4.13 -10.27
C GLY A 219 6.53 4.40 -9.39
N ASP A 220 6.02 3.36 -8.71
CA ASP A 220 4.97 3.48 -7.69
C ASP A 220 5.44 4.24 -6.45
N GLY A 221 4.49 4.80 -5.72
CA GLY A 221 4.75 5.35 -4.38
C GLY A 221 5.05 4.26 -3.35
N ILE A 222 4.18 3.26 -3.25
CA ILE A 222 4.34 2.08 -2.40
C ILE A 222 3.91 0.84 -3.18
N SER A 223 4.85 -0.06 -3.46
CA SER A 223 4.59 -1.36 -4.06
C SER A 223 4.57 -2.45 -2.99
N ILE A 224 3.46 -3.19 -2.87
CA ILE A 224 3.27 -4.28 -1.92
C ILE A 224 3.16 -5.59 -2.69
N TYR A 225 4.20 -6.41 -2.62
CA TYR A 225 4.35 -7.64 -3.38
C TYR A 225 4.43 -8.85 -2.46
N SER A 226 3.46 -9.77 -2.56
CA SER A 226 3.39 -11.01 -1.74
C SER A 226 3.61 -10.75 -0.23
N SER A 227 3.02 -9.68 0.29
CA SER A 227 3.23 -9.22 1.66
C SER A 227 1.91 -9.18 2.45
N ARG A 228 2.00 -9.20 3.77
CA ARG A 228 0.82 -9.24 4.64
C ARG A 228 1.02 -8.51 5.96
N ASN A 229 -0.09 -8.20 6.65
CA ASN A 229 -0.08 -7.41 7.88
C ASN A 229 0.62 -6.06 7.64
N ILE A 230 0.08 -5.29 6.70
CA ILE A 230 0.59 -3.99 6.31
C ILE A 230 -0.42 -2.91 6.70
N TRP A 231 0.06 -1.86 7.30
CA TRP A 231 -0.76 -0.70 7.61
C TRP A 231 -0.08 0.58 7.12
N ILE A 232 -0.77 1.30 6.23
CA ILE A 232 -0.37 2.60 5.71
C ILE A 232 -1.36 3.61 6.24
N ASP A 233 -0.88 4.61 6.97
CA ASP A 233 -1.74 5.51 7.71
C ASP A 233 -1.19 6.93 7.75
N HIS A 234 -2.07 7.93 7.65
CA HIS A 234 -1.71 9.34 7.64
C HIS A 234 -0.60 9.70 6.64
N CYS A 235 -0.59 9.07 5.48
CA CYS A 235 0.35 9.40 4.41
C CYS A 235 -0.28 10.38 3.40
N ALA A 236 0.54 11.20 2.78
CA ALA A 236 0.13 12.05 1.66
C ALA A 236 0.84 11.60 0.38
N LEU A 237 0.09 11.17 -0.64
CA LEU A 237 0.65 10.58 -1.85
C LEU A 237 0.17 11.33 -3.10
N SER A 238 1.11 11.57 -4.05
CA SER A 238 0.80 12.28 -5.31
C SER A 238 1.91 12.12 -6.35
N HIS A 239 1.58 12.42 -7.63
CA HIS A 239 2.56 12.66 -8.70
C HIS A 239 3.62 11.56 -8.92
N CYS A 240 3.34 10.29 -8.69
CA CYS A 240 4.22 9.19 -9.05
C CYS A 240 4.09 8.85 -10.55
N THR A 241 4.96 7.99 -11.08
CA THR A 241 4.94 7.65 -12.52
C THR A 241 3.89 6.60 -12.83
N ASP A 242 3.72 5.56 -12.01
CA ASP A 242 2.65 4.56 -12.17
C ASP A 242 1.64 4.65 -11.02
N GLY A 243 1.53 3.71 -10.09
CA GLY A 243 0.57 3.74 -9.00
C GLY A 243 1.01 4.59 -7.80
N LEU A 244 0.06 4.96 -6.92
CA LEU A 244 0.43 5.51 -5.61
C LEU A 244 0.59 4.40 -4.58
N ILE A 245 -0.35 3.42 -4.58
CA ILE A 245 -0.24 2.22 -3.73
C ILE A 245 -0.73 1.02 -4.54
N ASP A 246 0.17 0.09 -4.84
CA ASP A 246 -0.16 -1.14 -5.55
C ASP A 246 0.09 -2.36 -4.66
N ALA A 247 -0.92 -3.21 -4.51
CA ALA A 247 -0.84 -4.47 -3.75
C ALA A 247 -1.14 -5.65 -4.67
N ILE A 248 -0.15 -6.49 -4.90
CA ILE A 248 -0.18 -7.54 -5.91
C ILE A 248 0.39 -8.87 -5.40
N MET A 249 0.25 -9.92 -6.21
CA MET A 249 0.91 -11.21 -6.04
C MET A 249 0.58 -11.91 -4.71
N GLY A 250 -0.70 -11.95 -4.32
CA GLY A 250 -1.16 -12.61 -3.10
C GLY A 250 -0.96 -11.79 -1.84
N SER A 251 -0.74 -10.50 -1.96
CA SER A 251 -0.71 -9.58 -0.81
C SER A 251 -2.08 -9.55 -0.12
N THR A 252 -2.10 -9.51 1.22
CA THR A 252 -3.34 -9.60 2.00
C THR A 252 -3.18 -9.01 3.40
N ALA A 253 -4.29 -8.89 4.14
CA ALA A 253 -4.29 -8.31 5.49
C ALA A 253 -3.69 -6.89 5.50
N ILE A 254 -4.23 -6.02 4.66
CA ILE A 254 -3.77 -4.65 4.44
C ILE A 254 -4.83 -3.66 4.91
N THR A 255 -4.41 -2.59 5.57
CA THR A 255 -5.23 -1.41 5.82
C THR A 255 -4.53 -0.17 5.29
N ILE A 256 -5.26 0.63 4.52
CA ILE A 256 -4.87 1.96 4.04
C ILE A 256 -5.86 2.94 4.63
N SER A 257 -5.40 3.79 5.53
CA SER A 257 -6.28 4.66 6.32
C SER A 257 -5.75 6.07 6.47
N ASN A 258 -6.65 7.01 6.76
CA ASN A 258 -6.34 8.41 7.09
C ASN A 258 -5.35 9.07 6.12
N SER A 259 -5.27 8.61 4.89
CA SER A 259 -4.29 9.10 3.91
C SER A 259 -4.95 10.06 2.92
N TYR A 260 -4.14 10.97 2.39
CA TYR A 260 -4.56 11.96 1.42
C TYR A 260 -3.93 11.66 0.06
N PHE A 261 -4.77 11.48 -0.94
CA PHE A 261 -4.37 11.20 -2.33
C PHE A 261 -4.79 12.36 -3.21
N THR A 262 -3.90 12.83 -4.07
CA THR A 262 -4.18 13.98 -4.93
C THR A 262 -3.31 13.99 -6.19
N HIS A 263 -3.77 14.67 -7.27
CA HIS A 263 -3.02 14.94 -8.50
C HIS A 263 -2.32 13.69 -9.06
N HIS A 264 -3.09 12.65 -9.38
CA HIS A 264 -2.56 11.40 -9.91
C HIS A 264 -3.58 10.65 -10.79
N ASP A 265 -3.08 9.93 -11.80
CA ASP A 265 -3.93 9.16 -12.71
C ASP A 265 -4.38 7.83 -12.08
N LYS A 266 -3.45 6.94 -11.78
CA LYS A 266 -3.70 5.55 -11.35
C LYS A 266 -3.45 5.39 -9.85
N VAL A 267 -4.45 5.70 -9.00
CA VAL A 267 -4.22 5.86 -7.56
C VAL A 267 -3.82 4.56 -6.87
N MET A 268 -4.57 3.47 -7.09
CA MET A 268 -4.37 2.24 -6.32
C MET A 268 -4.76 1.00 -7.13
N LEU A 269 -3.86 0.03 -7.21
CA LEU A 269 -4.12 -1.27 -7.83
C LEU A 269 -4.11 -2.37 -6.77
N LEU A 270 -5.21 -3.13 -6.70
CA LEU A 270 -5.36 -4.29 -5.80
C LEU A 270 -5.58 -5.54 -6.65
N GLY A 271 -4.54 -6.36 -6.78
CA GLY A 271 -4.49 -7.57 -7.59
C GLY A 271 -3.61 -7.42 -8.84
N HIS A 272 -2.82 -8.47 -9.09
CA HIS A 272 -1.77 -8.46 -10.10
C HIS A 272 -2.28 -8.55 -11.54
N ASP A 273 -2.97 -9.63 -11.86
CA ASP A 273 -3.48 -9.96 -13.20
C ASP A 273 -4.81 -10.73 -13.06
N ASP A 274 -5.70 -10.60 -14.05
CA ASP A 274 -7.00 -11.26 -14.01
C ASP A 274 -6.90 -12.79 -13.93
N ARG A 275 -5.81 -13.38 -14.39
CA ARG A 275 -5.53 -14.82 -14.33
C ARG A 275 -4.78 -15.25 -13.07
N TYR A 276 -4.27 -14.29 -12.28
CA TYR A 276 -3.51 -14.62 -11.08
C TYR A 276 -4.42 -15.03 -9.93
N VAL A 277 -4.68 -16.32 -9.82
CA VAL A 277 -5.63 -16.91 -8.86
C VAL A 277 -5.30 -16.64 -7.39
N PRO A 278 -4.04 -16.62 -6.93
CA PRO A 278 -3.75 -16.38 -5.50
C PRO A 278 -4.33 -15.08 -4.93
N ASP A 279 -4.62 -14.08 -5.76
CA ASP A 279 -5.26 -12.82 -5.31
C ASP A 279 -6.73 -13.00 -4.86
N VAL A 280 -7.35 -14.18 -5.03
CA VAL A 280 -8.67 -14.51 -4.45
C VAL A 280 -8.66 -14.38 -2.92
N GLY A 281 -7.52 -14.63 -2.26
CA GLY A 281 -7.37 -14.49 -0.81
C GLY A 281 -7.01 -13.07 -0.34
N MET A 282 -6.94 -12.10 -1.23
CA MET A 282 -6.60 -10.72 -0.86
C MET A 282 -7.70 -10.09 -0.02
N GLN A 283 -7.33 -9.45 1.08
CA GLN A 283 -8.22 -8.68 1.95
C GLN A 283 -7.60 -7.31 2.22
N VAL A 284 -8.29 -6.25 1.79
CA VAL A 284 -7.83 -4.86 1.94
C VAL A 284 -8.94 -3.99 2.51
N THR A 285 -8.60 -3.20 3.53
CA THR A 285 -9.46 -2.14 4.08
C THR A 285 -8.93 -0.80 3.60
N ILE A 286 -9.82 0.02 3.07
CA ILE A 286 -9.59 1.40 2.67
C ILE A 286 -10.53 2.26 3.50
N ALA A 287 -9.99 3.00 4.51
CA ALA A 287 -10.84 3.66 5.51
C ALA A 287 -10.35 5.06 5.88
N PHE A 288 -11.29 5.99 6.04
CA PHE A 288 -11.04 7.36 6.51
C PHE A 288 -10.07 8.16 5.64
N ASN A 289 -9.89 7.77 4.38
CA ASN A 289 -9.03 8.48 3.45
C ASN A 289 -9.77 9.64 2.80
N HIS A 290 -9.01 10.63 2.38
CA HIS A 290 -9.49 11.69 1.49
C HIS A 290 -8.86 11.51 0.10
N PHE A 291 -9.67 11.13 -0.88
CA PHE A 291 -9.34 11.13 -2.30
C PHE A 291 -9.71 12.50 -2.85
N GLY A 292 -8.72 13.39 -2.93
CA GLY A 292 -8.91 14.81 -3.21
C GLY A 292 -8.81 15.17 -4.68
N GLU A 293 -8.42 16.38 -4.94
CA GLU A 293 -8.42 16.98 -6.27
C GLU A 293 -7.40 16.36 -7.23
N GLY A 294 -7.73 16.39 -8.53
CA GLY A 294 -6.84 15.98 -9.60
C GLY A 294 -6.61 14.48 -9.72
N LEU A 295 -7.47 13.66 -9.14
CA LEU A 295 -7.43 12.21 -9.29
C LEU A 295 -8.26 11.76 -10.50
N VAL A 296 -7.75 10.81 -11.27
CA VAL A 296 -8.41 10.34 -12.49
C VAL A 296 -9.19 9.05 -12.24
N GLN A 297 -8.55 8.00 -11.77
CA GLN A 297 -9.13 6.65 -11.67
C GLN A 297 -8.46 5.78 -10.60
N ARG A 298 -9.02 4.60 -10.36
CA ARG A 298 -8.45 3.56 -9.48
C ARG A 298 -8.36 3.96 -8.01
N MET A 299 -9.48 4.28 -7.40
CA MET A 299 -9.57 4.61 -5.98
C MET A 299 -10.40 3.59 -5.15
N PRO A 300 -10.17 2.28 -5.25
CA PRO A 300 -9.14 1.52 -5.98
C PRO A 300 -9.61 0.94 -7.33
N ARG A 301 -8.68 0.31 -8.09
CA ARG A 301 -8.99 -0.73 -9.08
C ARG A 301 -8.68 -2.11 -8.48
N CYS A 302 -9.67 -3.00 -8.43
CA CYS A 302 -9.59 -4.30 -7.79
C CYS A 302 -9.60 -5.45 -8.81
N ARG A 303 -8.78 -6.46 -8.55
CA ARG A 303 -8.84 -7.76 -9.22
C ARG A 303 -8.93 -8.85 -8.18
N ARG A 304 -10.02 -9.61 -8.18
CA ARG A 304 -10.30 -10.66 -7.18
C ARG A 304 -10.33 -10.14 -5.73
N GLY A 305 -10.41 -11.04 -4.75
CA GLY A 305 -10.31 -10.73 -3.33
C GLY A 305 -11.50 -9.98 -2.73
N TYR A 306 -11.32 -9.48 -1.51
CA TYR A 306 -12.35 -8.91 -0.65
C TYR A 306 -11.91 -7.52 -0.20
N ILE A 307 -12.63 -6.50 -0.67
CA ILE A 307 -12.24 -5.11 -0.49
C ILE A 307 -13.33 -4.39 0.31
N HIS A 308 -12.95 -3.84 1.46
CA HIS A 308 -13.80 -3.01 2.28
C HIS A 308 -13.42 -1.54 2.09
N VAL A 309 -14.27 -0.81 1.41
CA VAL A 309 -14.16 0.64 1.19
C VAL A 309 -15.11 1.31 2.17
N VAL A 310 -14.60 1.91 3.24
CA VAL A 310 -15.44 2.33 4.36
C VAL A 310 -15.06 3.71 4.89
N ASN A 311 -16.06 4.59 4.99
CA ASN A 311 -15.94 5.94 5.56
C ASN A 311 -14.83 6.81 4.92
N ASN A 312 -14.68 6.75 3.61
CA ASN A 312 -13.77 7.63 2.85
C ASN A 312 -14.52 8.81 2.24
N ASP A 313 -13.79 9.85 1.93
CA ASP A 313 -14.25 11.01 1.17
C ASP A 313 -13.63 11.01 -0.23
N PHE A 314 -14.48 10.92 -1.28
CA PHE A 314 -14.06 10.95 -2.67
C PHE A 314 -14.52 12.25 -3.33
N THR A 315 -13.58 13.02 -3.87
CA THR A 315 -13.84 14.31 -4.47
C THR A 315 -13.44 14.34 -5.94
N GLU A 316 -14.42 14.54 -6.80
CA GLU A 316 -14.29 14.94 -8.21
C GLU A 316 -13.30 14.10 -9.05
N TRP A 317 -13.44 12.77 -9.03
CA TRP A 317 -12.69 11.89 -9.94
C TRP A 317 -12.95 12.23 -11.41
N GLN A 318 -11.98 11.97 -12.30
CA GLN A 318 -12.13 12.33 -13.72
C GLN A 318 -12.70 11.19 -14.59
N MET A 319 -12.49 9.92 -14.22
CA MET A 319 -13.03 8.77 -14.95
C MET A 319 -13.96 7.91 -14.09
N TYR A 320 -13.47 7.38 -12.98
CA TYR A 320 -14.24 6.60 -12.01
C TYR A 320 -13.52 6.53 -10.65
N ALA A 321 -14.26 6.33 -9.58
CA ALA A 321 -13.66 6.12 -8.26
C ALA A 321 -13.27 4.64 -8.07
N ILE A 322 -14.22 3.71 -8.08
CA ILE A 322 -14.00 2.29 -7.81
C ILE A 322 -14.09 1.48 -9.10
N GLY A 323 -13.01 0.80 -9.48
CA GLY A 323 -12.98 -0.05 -10.66
C GLY A 323 -12.64 -1.49 -10.36
N GLY A 324 -12.84 -2.39 -11.34
CA GLY A 324 -12.39 -3.75 -11.18
C GLY A 324 -12.61 -4.66 -12.37
N SER A 325 -11.93 -5.83 -12.30
CA SER A 325 -12.04 -6.96 -13.21
C SER A 325 -11.86 -8.27 -12.43
N ALA A 326 -12.12 -9.43 -13.06
CA ALA A 326 -11.89 -10.75 -12.47
C ALA A 326 -12.61 -11.04 -11.14
N ASN A 327 -13.81 -10.49 -10.95
CA ASN A 327 -14.75 -10.81 -9.87
C ASN A 327 -14.24 -10.54 -8.43
N PRO A 328 -13.82 -9.31 -8.10
CA PRO A 328 -13.61 -8.94 -6.71
C PRO A 328 -14.95 -8.79 -5.97
N THR A 329 -14.95 -9.01 -4.66
CA THR A 329 -16.04 -8.61 -3.78
C THR A 329 -15.76 -7.21 -3.24
N ILE A 330 -16.61 -6.25 -3.55
CA ILE A 330 -16.48 -4.85 -3.10
C ILE A 330 -17.63 -4.49 -2.17
N ASN A 331 -17.28 -4.17 -0.93
CA ASN A 331 -18.20 -3.71 0.08
C ASN A 331 -17.93 -2.22 0.35
N SER A 332 -18.79 -1.34 -0.21
CA SER A 332 -18.72 0.10 -0.03
C SER A 332 -19.72 0.52 1.05
N GLN A 333 -19.22 1.11 2.14
CA GLN A 333 -20.06 1.44 3.29
C GLN A 333 -19.73 2.81 3.89
N GLY A 334 -20.75 3.67 4.00
CA GLY A 334 -20.67 4.94 4.72
C GLY A 334 -19.66 5.93 4.14
N ASN A 335 -19.31 5.84 2.86
CA ASN A 335 -18.45 6.77 2.16
C ASN A 335 -19.24 8.00 1.66
N ARG A 336 -18.55 9.06 1.29
CA ARG A 336 -19.10 10.16 0.50
C ARG A 336 -18.44 10.19 -0.87
N PHE A 337 -19.27 10.22 -1.91
CA PHE A 337 -18.86 10.31 -3.31
C PHE A 337 -19.36 11.62 -3.91
N THR A 338 -18.49 12.61 -4.02
CA THR A 338 -18.79 13.88 -4.69
C THR A 338 -18.34 13.81 -6.14
N ALA A 339 -19.28 13.60 -7.05
CA ALA A 339 -18.98 13.52 -8.47
C ALA A 339 -18.47 14.85 -9.05
N PRO A 340 -17.62 14.82 -10.10
CA PRO A 340 -17.17 16.02 -10.80
C PRO A 340 -18.34 16.74 -11.49
N THR A 341 -18.07 17.94 -11.98
CA THR A 341 -19.06 18.71 -12.77
C THR A 341 -19.34 18.07 -14.13
N ASP A 342 -18.41 17.30 -14.69
CA ASP A 342 -18.59 16.60 -15.98
C ASP A 342 -19.77 15.62 -15.90
N PRO A 343 -20.80 15.76 -16.75
CA PRO A 343 -21.96 14.87 -16.76
C PRO A 343 -21.63 13.42 -17.16
N ASN A 344 -20.50 13.19 -17.83
CA ASN A 344 -20.08 11.85 -18.29
C ASN A 344 -19.26 11.09 -17.23
N ALA A 345 -18.87 11.73 -16.13
CA ALA A 345 -18.06 11.11 -15.07
C ALA A 345 -18.82 11.01 -13.73
N LYS A 346 -20.14 10.82 -13.76
CA LYS A 346 -20.97 10.72 -12.55
C LYS A 346 -20.97 9.34 -11.92
N GLU A 347 -20.60 8.30 -12.68
CA GLU A 347 -20.56 6.94 -12.17
C GLU A 347 -19.36 6.74 -11.24
N VAL A 348 -19.63 6.24 -10.03
CA VAL A 348 -18.61 5.85 -9.05
C VAL A 348 -17.84 4.62 -9.51
N THR A 349 -18.54 3.69 -10.17
CA THR A 349 -18.05 2.35 -10.46
C THR A 349 -17.62 2.17 -11.92
N LYS A 350 -16.67 1.25 -12.16
CA LYS A 350 -16.29 0.84 -13.52
C LYS A 350 -15.87 -0.64 -13.55
N ARG A 351 -16.59 -1.44 -14.36
CA ARG A 351 -16.10 -2.78 -14.74
C ARG A 351 -15.19 -2.58 -15.93
N VAL A 352 -13.90 -2.91 -15.76
CA VAL A 352 -12.84 -2.57 -16.73
C VAL A 352 -12.63 -3.75 -17.65
N ASP A 353 -12.84 -3.53 -18.95
CA ASP A 353 -12.66 -4.52 -20.04
C ASP A 353 -13.47 -5.81 -19.83
N VAL A 354 -14.70 -5.70 -19.33
CA VAL A 354 -15.58 -6.84 -19.01
C VAL A 354 -17.00 -6.56 -19.51
N ASP A 355 -17.60 -7.54 -20.17
CA ASP A 355 -18.98 -7.48 -20.64
C ASP A 355 -19.98 -7.55 -19.48
N GLU A 356 -21.15 -6.94 -19.64
CA GLU A 356 -22.20 -6.92 -18.62
C GLU A 356 -22.62 -8.33 -18.16
N ARG A 357 -22.69 -9.28 -19.07
CA ARG A 357 -23.04 -10.67 -18.81
C ARG A 357 -22.09 -11.34 -17.80
N ASP A 358 -20.82 -10.89 -17.75
CA ASP A 358 -19.78 -11.51 -16.94
C ASP A 358 -19.70 -10.91 -15.55
N TRP A 359 -20.18 -9.65 -15.35
CA TRP A 359 -20.07 -8.98 -14.06
C TRP A 359 -21.41 -8.87 -13.28
N THR A 360 -22.56 -9.18 -13.86
CA THR A 360 -23.86 -9.07 -13.18
C THR A 360 -23.93 -9.84 -11.85
N GLU A 361 -23.23 -10.96 -11.77
CA GLU A 361 -23.18 -11.81 -10.57
C GLU A 361 -22.04 -11.43 -9.60
N TRP A 362 -21.23 -10.40 -9.90
CA TRP A 362 -20.17 -9.99 -8.98
C TRP A 362 -20.73 -9.30 -7.75
N ASN A 363 -20.11 -9.54 -6.59
CA ASN A 363 -20.58 -9.01 -5.33
C ASN A 363 -20.07 -7.57 -5.11
N TRP A 364 -20.73 -6.58 -5.73
CA TRP A 364 -20.47 -5.17 -5.52
C TRP A 364 -21.70 -4.50 -4.92
N ARG A 365 -21.58 -3.96 -3.70
CA ARG A 365 -22.68 -3.24 -3.04
C ARG A 365 -22.23 -1.88 -2.52
N THR A 366 -23.23 -1.01 -2.33
CA THR A 366 -23.14 0.27 -1.65
C THR A 366 -24.15 0.27 -0.51
N GLU A 367 -23.73 0.67 0.68
CA GLU A 367 -24.60 0.66 1.85
C GLU A 367 -24.30 1.90 2.74
N GLY A 368 -25.29 2.79 2.88
CA GLY A 368 -25.13 4.01 3.66
C GLY A 368 -24.13 5.03 3.10
N ASP A 369 -23.74 4.89 1.83
CA ASP A 369 -22.89 5.85 1.13
C ASP A 369 -23.70 7.10 0.76
N GLU A 370 -23.07 8.28 0.83
CA GLU A 370 -23.64 9.56 0.42
C GLU A 370 -23.23 9.88 -1.02
N MET A 371 -24.20 10.05 -1.91
CA MET A 371 -23.99 10.40 -3.32
C MET A 371 -24.26 11.88 -3.56
N VAL A 372 -23.21 12.64 -3.87
CA VAL A 372 -23.25 14.10 -4.02
C VAL A 372 -23.04 14.49 -5.49
N ASN A 373 -23.65 15.59 -5.90
CA ASN A 373 -23.52 16.15 -7.25
C ASN A 373 -23.90 15.17 -8.37
N GLY A 374 -24.92 14.32 -8.14
CA GLY A 374 -25.41 13.36 -9.13
C GLY A 374 -24.51 12.12 -9.29
N ALA A 375 -23.63 11.85 -8.34
CA ALA A 375 -22.91 10.57 -8.26
C ALA A 375 -23.90 9.40 -8.18
N TYR A 376 -23.54 8.27 -8.77
CA TYR A 376 -24.31 7.03 -8.63
C TYR A 376 -23.40 5.82 -8.66
N PHE A 377 -23.78 4.82 -7.88
CA PHE A 377 -23.09 3.52 -7.80
C PHE A 377 -23.88 2.48 -8.58
N VAL A 378 -23.25 1.69 -9.44
CA VAL A 378 -23.88 0.56 -10.13
C VAL A 378 -23.57 -0.72 -9.35
N PRO A 379 -24.53 -1.23 -8.54
CA PRO A 379 -24.34 -2.48 -7.79
C PRO A 379 -24.42 -3.68 -8.72
N SER A 380 -23.95 -4.86 -8.25
CA SER A 380 -24.11 -6.14 -8.92
C SER A 380 -24.17 -7.28 -7.89
N GLY A 381 -24.67 -8.45 -8.32
CA GLY A 381 -25.03 -9.55 -7.44
C GLY A 381 -26.32 -9.26 -6.65
N ASP A 382 -26.66 -10.14 -5.70
CA ASP A 382 -27.91 -10.06 -4.92
C ASP A 382 -27.84 -9.10 -3.70
N GLY A 383 -26.65 -8.54 -3.42
CA GLY A 383 -26.43 -7.63 -2.28
C GLY A 383 -26.38 -8.30 -0.90
N ILE A 384 -26.71 -9.58 -0.79
CA ILE A 384 -26.82 -10.35 0.47
C ILE A 384 -25.87 -11.55 0.54
N SER A 385 -24.96 -11.70 -0.41
CA SER A 385 -24.01 -12.80 -0.47
C SER A 385 -23.16 -12.91 0.80
N ASN A 386 -22.89 -14.15 1.25
CA ASN A 386 -21.98 -14.44 2.36
C ASN A 386 -20.55 -13.93 2.11
N GLN A 387 -20.20 -13.63 0.86
CA GLN A 387 -18.91 -13.04 0.49
C GLN A 387 -18.70 -11.67 1.14
N TYR A 388 -19.77 -10.92 1.41
CA TYR A 388 -19.64 -9.64 2.10
C TYR A 388 -19.16 -9.75 3.54
N ALA A 389 -19.37 -10.89 4.21
CA ALA A 389 -18.76 -11.13 5.52
C ALA A 389 -17.24 -11.17 5.46
N LEU A 390 -16.67 -11.71 4.35
CA LEU A 390 -15.23 -11.72 4.10
C LEU A 390 -14.68 -10.36 3.65
N ALA A 391 -15.57 -9.47 3.16
CA ALA A 391 -15.26 -8.10 2.76
C ALA A 391 -15.72 -7.06 3.80
N SER A 392 -15.96 -7.48 5.05
CA SER A 392 -16.32 -6.59 6.17
C SER A 392 -15.26 -6.70 7.24
N SER A 393 -14.56 -5.61 7.51
CA SER A 393 -13.40 -5.60 8.38
C SER A 393 -13.54 -4.71 9.62
N MET A 394 -14.56 -3.86 9.63
CA MET A 394 -14.89 -2.93 10.71
C MET A 394 -16.34 -2.45 10.58
N GLU A 395 -16.87 -1.91 11.65
CA GLU A 395 -18.20 -1.31 11.68
C GLU A 395 -18.19 0.05 10.96
N PRO A 396 -19.04 0.27 9.94
CA PRO A 396 -19.13 1.56 9.26
C PRO A 396 -19.81 2.61 10.15
N LYS A 397 -19.33 3.84 10.05
CA LYS A 397 -19.99 5.02 10.63
C LYS A 397 -20.88 5.68 9.56
N SER A 398 -21.85 6.48 10.00
CA SER A 398 -22.69 7.25 9.08
C SER A 398 -21.86 8.16 8.18
N ALA A 399 -22.19 8.20 6.88
CA ALA A 399 -21.55 9.11 5.92
C ALA A 399 -21.68 10.59 6.30
N PHE A 400 -22.72 10.95 7.08
CA PHE A 400 -22.86 12.30 7.64
C PHE A 400 -21.64 12.77 8.47
N LEU A 401 -20.84 11.84 8.98
CA LEU A 401 -19.65 12.14 9.78
C LEU A 401 -18.37 12.27 8.94
N ILE A 402 -18.42 12.16 7.62
CA ILE A 402 -17.23 12.10 6.75
C ILE A 402 -16.32 13.30 6.95
N ASP A 403 -16.86 14.54 7.01
CA ASP A 403 -16.03 15.72 7.26
C ASP A 403 -15.23 15.62 8.56
N GLN A 404 -15.82 15.04 9.59
CA GLN A 404 -15.16 14.84 10.88
C GLN A 404 -14.14 13.69 10.83
N LEU A 405 -14.50 12.57 10.19
CA LEU A 405 -13.70 11.36 10.13
C LEU A 405 -12.44 11.51 9.26
N THR A 406 -12.53 12.31 8.19
CA THR A 406 -11.45 12.51 7.23
C THR A 406 -10.74 13.86 7.35
N MET A 407 -11.12 14.69 8.32
CA MET A 407 -10.57 16.04 8.53
C MET A 407 -9.03 16.06 8.66
N ASN A 408 -8.46 14.99 9.21
CA ASN A 408 -7.03 14.85 9.44
C ASN A 408 -6.38 13.85 8.46
N ALA A 409 -7.05 13.49 7.36
CA ALA A 409 -6.44 12.62 6.36
C ALA A 409 -5.19 13.26 5.75
N GLY A 410 -4.14 12.47 5.61
CA GLY A 410 -2.82 12.93 5.20
C GLY A 410 -1.88 13.14 6.37
N VAL A 411 -0.75 13.79 6.12
CA VAL A 411 0.29 14.02 7.12
C VAL A 411 -0.16 15.04 8.15
N ILE A 412 -0.04 14.69 9.42
CA ILE A 412 -0.37 15.54 10.55
C ILE A 412 0.87 16.30 10.99
N SER A 413 0.89 17.61 10.78
CA SER A 413 1.93 18.49 11.32
C SER A 413 1.65 18.76 12.80
N VAL A 414 2.28 18.00 13.71
CA VAL A 414 2.23 18.28 15.14
C VAL A 414 3.53 18.98 15.54
N PRO A 415 3.51 20.24 16.00
CA PRO A 415 4.69 20.91 16.52
C PRO A 415 5.30 20.12 17.69
N ARG A 416 6.64 20.06 17.78
CA ARG A 416 7.35 19.38 18.87
C ARG A 416 7.13 19.99 20.25
N ASP A 417 6.72 21.26 20.31
CA ASP A 417 6.54 22.06 21.53
C ASP A 417 5.08 22.51 21.69
N THR A 418 4.14 21.62 21.85
CA THR A 418 2.82 22.02 22.30
C THR A 418 2.41 21.33 23.58
N THR A 419 2.74 21.93 24.70
CA THR A 419 1.94 22.00 25.93
C THR A 419 0.64 22.81 25.70
N VAL A 420 0.16 22.92 24.46
CA VAL A 420 -1.11 23.58 24.16
C VAL A 420 -2.16 22.51 23.94
N ALA A 421 -2.98 22.31 24.96
CA ALA A 421 -4.25 21.62 24.83
C ALA A 421 -5.01 22.24 23.65
N MET A 422 -5.18 21.50 22.55
CA MET A 422 -6.09 21.93 21.49
C MET A 422 -7.51 21.83 22.04
N SER A 423 -8.07 22.98 22.40
CA SER A 423 -9.47 23.15 22.73
C SER A 423 -10.29 22.99 21.45
N PHE A 424 -10.80 21.81 21.20
CA PHE A 424 -11.86 21.60 20.23
C PHE A 424 -13.21 21.90 20.91
N GLY A 425 -13.58 23.17 20.93
CA GLY A 425 -14.86 23.62 21.47
C GLY A 425 -15.45 24.70 20.60
N GLY A 426 -16.56 24.40 19.92
CA GLY A 426 -17.55 25.35 19.49
C GLY A 426 -17.28 26.11 18.18
N ARG A 427 -18.15 25.83 17.20
CA ARG A 427 -18.35 26.62 15.99
C ARG A 427 -18.07 28.11 16.19
N THR A 428 -17.05 28.60 15.54
CA THR A 428 -17.05 29.95 14.98
C THR A 428 -16.14 29.94 13.76
N ARG A 429 -16.75 30.13 12.61
CA ARG A 429 -16.08 30.37 11.33
C ARG A 429 -15.41 31.75 11.46
N THR A 430 -14.15 31.76 11.84
CA THR A 430 -13.36 33.00 11.82
C THR A 430 -12.48 32.92 10.59
N THR A 431 -12.86 33.69 9.59
CA THR A 431 -12.02 34.04 8.45
C THR A 431 -10.76 34.71 8.98
N ILE A 432 -9.61 34.02 8.91
CA ILE A 432 -8.32 34.64 9.22
C ILE A 432 -7.93 35.47 8.01
N THR A 433 -8.21 36.76 8.05
CA THR A 433 -7.61 37.75 7.18
C THR A 433 -6.14 37.86 7.55
N ALA A 434 -5.26 37.50 6.63
CA ALA A 434 -3.83 37.75 6.79
C ALA A 434 -3.56 39.25 6.97
N ASN A 435 -3.08 39.63 8.12
CA ASN A 435 -2.58 40.98 8.36
C ASN A 435 -1.24 41.14 7.60
N GLN A 436 -1.29 42.00 6.61
CA GLN A 436 -0.10 42.55 5.95
C GLN A 436 0.68 43.38 6.94
N SER A 437 1.90 43.01 7.23
CA SER A 437 2.89 43.88 7.85
C SER A 437 3.45 44.86 6.81
N SER A 438 3.38 46.10 7.16
CA SER A 438 3.80 47.27 6.43
C SER A 438 5.16 47.20 5.71
N SER A 439 5.12 47.47 4.42
CA SER A 439 6.30 47.73 3.60
C SER A 439 6.73 49.20 3.71
N VAL A 440 8.01 49.37 3.91
CA VAL A 440 8.72 50.63 3.67
C VAL A 440 8.96 50.76 2.15
N ARG A 441 8.49 51.91 1.58
CA ARG A 441 8.81 52.33 0.19
C ARG A 441 10.19 52.96 0.13
N PRO A 442 10.89 52.81 -0.97
CA PRO A 442 11.73 53.90 -1.53
C PRO A 442 11.16 54.41 -2.86
N SER A 443 11.44 55.63 -3.06
CA SER A 443 10.96 56.60 -4.04
C SER A 443 11.33 56.29 -5.50
N ARG A 444 10.47 56.85 -6.35
CA ARG A 444 10.51 57.01 -7.80
C ARG A 444 11.77 57.68 -8.36
N SER A 445 12.25 57.21 -9.51
CA SER A 445 12.71 58.05 -10.59
C SER A 445 12.26 57.51 -11.94
N ASN A 446 11.76 58.43 -12.75
CA ASN A 446 11.28 58.28 -14.12
C ASN A 446 12.46 58.09 -15.07
N ASP A 447 12.14 57.50 -16.20
CA ASP A 447 12.42 57.78 -17.62
C ASP A 447 12.59 56.45 -18.33
N GLY A 448 11.91 56.13 -19.39
CA GLY A 448 11.68 56.71 -20.62
C GLY A 448 11.79 55.65 -21.71
N ASP A 449 10.73 55.48 -22.42
CA ASP A 449 10.68 55.25 -23.88
C ASP A 449 11.21 53.98 -24.56
N GLY A 450 10.35 53.47 -25.46
CA GLY A 450 10.69 52.79 -26.73
C GLY A 450 10.47 51.25 -26.71
N GLY A 451 9.45 50.68 -27.15
CA GLY A 451 8.88 50.64 -28.45
C GLY A 451 9.22 49.34 -29.19
N PHE A 452 8.22 48.63 -29.63
CA PHE A 452 8.19 47.94 -30.93
C PHE A 452 8.31 46.40 -31.01
N LEU A 453 7.18 45.81 -31.44
CA LEU A 453 6.91 44.73 -32.41
C LEU A 453 7.27 43.29 -32.06
N GLU A 454 6.27 42.48 -32.01
CA GLU A 454 5.42 41.77 -33.01
C GLU A 454 6.04 40.47 -33.56
N LYS A 455 5.21 39.44 -33.42
CA LYS A 455 4.99 38.26 -34.29
C LYS A 455 6.18 37.38 -34.70
N VAL A 456 6.03 36.09 -34.51
CA VAL A 456 5.76 35.19 -35.66
C VAL A 456 5.18 33.86 -35.16
N PHE A 457 4.04 33.51 -35.73
CA PHE A 457 3.40 32.20 -35.78
C PHE A 457 4.27 31.18 -36.52
N GLY A 458 4.21 29.93 -36.09
CA GLY A 458 4.75 28.81 -36.84
C GLY A 458 4.07 27.50 -36.43
N SER A 459 2.87 27.27 -36.95
CA SER A 459 2.22 25.96 -37.01
C SER A 459 2.93 25.05 -38.01
N VAL A 460 3.25 23.81 -37.60
CA VAL A 460 3.43 22.74 -38.59
C VAL A 460 2.66 21.52 -38.12
N ALA A 461 1.78 21.07 -38.99
CA ALA A 461 0.90 19.94 -38.87
C ALA A 461 1.61 18.61 -39.13
N SER A 462 1.13 17.59 -38.45
CA SER A 462 0.89 16.20 -38.85
C SER A 462 1.75 15.50 -39.89
N ALA A 463 2.29 14.36 -39.56
CA ALA A 463 2.21 13.17 -40.41
C ALA A 463 2.19 11.92 -39.50
N GLY A 464 1.10 11.16 -39.59
CA GLY A 464 0.99 9.85 -38.99
C GLY A 464 1.81 8.82 -39.79
N SER A 465 2.35 7.85 -39.08
CA SER A 465 2.69 6.56 -39.65
C SER A 465 2.35 5.46 -38.65
N SER A 466 1.34 4.70 -39.03
CA SER A 466 0.97 3.42 -38.46
C SER A 466 2.06 2.39 -38.77
N THR A 467 2.65 1.78 -37.75
CA THR A 467 3.34 0.50 -37.91
C THR A 467 2.80 -0.50 -36.88
N SER A 468 2.16 -1.51 -37.44
CA SER A 468 1.68 -2.72 -36.76
C SER A 468 2.83 -3.50 -36.18
N SER A 469 2.75 -3.84 -34.90
CA SER A 469 3.63 -4.80 -34.23
C SER A 469 3.15 -6.24 -34.46
N PRO A 470 4.03 -7.21 -34.74
CA PRO A 470 3.65 -8.61 -34.91
C PRO A 470 3.46 -9.32 -33.56
N SER A 471 2.47 -10.20 -33.52
CA SER A 471 2.03 -11.02 -32.40
C SER A 471 3.13 -11.91 -31.82
N SER A 472 3.27 -11.87 -30.48
CA SER A 472 4.22 -12.66 -29.68
C SER A 472 3.72 -14.08 -29.39
N SER A 473 3.56 -14.95 -30.38
CA SER A 473 3.19 -16.35 -30.16
C SER A 473 4.34 -17.36 -30.22
N THR A 474 5.53 -16.93 -30.65
CA THR A 474 6.69 -17.83 -30.82
C THR A 474 7.67 -17.89 -29.64
N THR A 475 7.64 -16.92 -28.74
CA THR A 475 8.55 -16.88 -27.57
C THR A 475 8.17 -17.84 -26.45
N ASN A 476 6.90 -18.18 -26.30
CA ASN A 476 6.45 -19.08 -25.24
C ASN A 476 6.75 -20.57 -25.50
N ILE A 477 6.91 -20.97 -26.75
CA ILE A 477 7.24 -22.36 -27.13
C ILE A 477 8.73 -22.63 -26.89
N LEU A 478 9.61 -21.68 -27.13
CA LEU A 478 11.04 -21.80 -26.88
C LEU A 478 11.39 -21.85 -25.38
N PHE A 479 10.64 -21.12 -24.54
CA PHE A 479 10.86 -21.15 -23.10
C PHE A 479 10.40 -22.48 -22.47
N SER A 480 9.29 -23.04 -22.95
CA SER A 480 8.81 -24.36 -22.51
C SER A 480 9.74 -25.50 -22.94
N LEU A 481 10.32 -25.41 -24.12
CA LEU A 481 11.30 -26.39 -24.61
C LEU A 481 12.64 -26.27 -23.88
N LEU A 482 13.07 -25.09 -23.46
CA LEU A 482 14.28 -24.89 -22.69
C LEU A 482 14.16 -25.45 -21.27
N ILE A 483 13.00 -25.31 -20.62
CA ILE A 483 12.74 -25.92 -19.31
C ILE A 483 12.70 -27.45 -19.41
N LEU A 484 12.12 -28.01 -20.47
CA LEU A 484 12.09 -29.44 -20.70
C LEU A 484 13.52 -29.99 -20.96
N TYR A 485 14.34 -29.25 -21.68
CA TYR A 485 15.76 -29.62 -21.95
C TYR A 485 16.62 -29.59 -20.69
N ILE A 486 16.41 -28.63 -19.78
CA ILE A 486 17.13 -28.55 -18.51
C ILE A 486 16.70 -29.67 -17.55
N ILE A 487 15.43 -30.07 -17.54
CA ILE A 487 14.93 -31.17 -16.70
C ILE A 487 15.44 -32.50 -17.19
N THR A 488 15.53 -32.73 -18.51
CA THR A 488 15.99 -33.99 -19.07
C THR A 488 17.51 -34.20 -19.00
N ASN A 489 18.31 -33.13 -18.94
CA ASN A 489 19.78 -33.23 -18.87
C ASN A 489 20.35 -33.21 -17.45
N ASN A 490 19.57 -32.85 -16.43
CA ASN A 490 20.02 -32.84 -15.02
C ASN A 490 19.51 -34.03 -14.19
N VAL A 491 18.68 -34.92 -14.76
CA VAL A 491 18.26 -36.17 -14.12
C VAL A 491 18.69 -37.32 -15.02
N GLY A 492 19.86 -37.81 -14.76
CA GLY A 492 20.36 -39.03 -15.41
C GLY A 492 19.49 -40.22 -15.08
N LEU A 493 19.00 -40.89 -16.11
CA LEU A 493 18.35 -42.19 -16.21
C LEU A 493 17.03 -42.42 -15.45
N LEU A 494 15.97 -42.50 -16.23
CA LEU A 494 15.12 -43.70 -16.29
C LEU A 494 14.19 -43.55 -17.50
N THR A 495 14.59 -44.13 -18.63
CA THR A 495 13.76 -44.35 -19.81
C THR A 495 12.74 -45.45 -19.50
N LEU A 496 11.49 -45.06 -19.30
CA LEU A 496 10.36 -45.98 -19.44
C LEU A 496 9.65 -45.69 -20.76
N PRO A 497 9.29 -46.72 -21.55
CA PRO A 497 8.70 -46.51 -22.87
C PRO A 497 7.24 -46.01 -22.77
N LEU A 498 6.92 -45.06 -23.61
CA LEU A 498 5.63 -44.30 -23.71
C LEU A 498 4.43 -45.14 -24.19
N SER A 499 4.44 -46.45 -24.09
CA SER A 499 3.40 -47.33 -24.63
C SER A 499 2.36 -47.84 -23.61
N LEU A 500 2.31 -47.29 -22.40
CA LEU A 500 1.41 -47.80 -21.34
C LEU A 500 0.44 -46.73 -20.75
N ILE A 501 0.19 -45.63 -21.44
CA ILE A 501 -0.75 -44.54 -20.98
C ILE A 501 -1.96 -44.40 -21.92
N LEU A 502 -2.17 -45.29 -22.84
CA LEU A 502 -3.38 -45.33 -23.67
C LEU A 502 -4.01 -46.74 -23.67
N GLN A 503 -4.53 -47.14 -22.52
CA GLN A 503 -5.66 -48.06 -22.35
C GLN A 503 -6.38 -47.75 -21.05
#